data_71d9ec526f6dcb921c97b7b6eef62157
#
_entry.id   71d9ec526f6dcb921c97b7b6eef62157
#
_cell.length_a   1.000
_cell.length_b   1.000
_cell.length_c   1.000
_cell.angle_alpha   90.00
_cell.angle_beta   90.00
_cell.angle_gamma   90.00
#
_symmetry.space_group_name_H-M   'P 1'
#
loop_
_entity.id
_entity.type
_entity.pdbx_description
1 polymer ?
#
loop_
_entity_poly.entity_id
_entity_poly.type
_entity_poly.pdbx_seq_one_letter_code
_entity_poly.pdbx_strand_id
1 'polypeptide(L)'
;LGITYPKLDPDEAFAAAKRAQQAWRRVPAAERVGICLEMLDRLGSPESLFVNAHATVHTAGQSFIMAFAGCGANALDRGLEALAYAWKAMDDVPGGATWERRFGAAPETRLEKRYRIMPRGIGVVITCATFPQWNGYPAIMADLATGNGVIVKPHPKTTLPVAIFVRTMREVLAEAGHDPDLVLMAADTEAEPNTLELIRHPDCAIIDFTGGPRFGGWIEQHCADKLVFTETAGCNSVVVESTDDFDGMRRAIAHSLCQASAQMCTSVQNIFVPRGGIEADGRHLSFDEVAAGIVEAVDEFLANPKQAGNLCGALVDPRIFEAIDRIRDGVRDRGRILRDSGPYEHPDYPEARTATPLIVQVDTDAGDLFGEEHFGPISFVIASDDPDGALVQATNDVRAHGAITSHVYSTNDAFLARAEDAYHDAGASLSLNLTGMPINFAAAYSDFHVTGLNPAGNACLADLDFVTRRFRWVQTRWPRASDAA
;
A
#
# COMPACT_ATOMS: atom_id res chain seq x y z
N LEU A 1 7.04 4.56 25.87
CA LEU A 1 7.94 5.67 25.54
C LEU A 1 7.61 6.97 26.31
N GLY A 2 6.44 7.06 26.99
CA GLY A 2 6.06 8.23 27.80
C GLY A 2 5.82 9.52 27.01
N ILE A 3 5.53 9.41 25.71
CA ILE A 3 5.24 10.54 24.83
C ILE A 3 3.73 10.77 24.83
N THR A 4 3.33 12.03 24.96
CA THR A 4 1.92 12.44 24.88
C THR A 4 1.71 13.32 23.64
N TYR A 5 0.52 13.24 23.06
CA TYR A 5 0.10 14.02 21.91
C TYR A 5 -1.12 14.87 22.26
N PRO A 6 -1.26 16.07 21.70
CA PRO A 6 -2.46 16.86 21.90
C PRO A 6 -3.68 16.12 21.29
N LYS A 7 -4.79 16.13 22.02
CA LYS A 7 -6.08 15.71 21.45
C LYS A 7 -6.58 16.85 20.56
N LEU A 8 -6.81 16.56 19.31
CA LEU A 8 -7.30 17.52 18.34
C LEU A 8 -8.81 17.35 18.21
N ASP A 9 -9.54 18.43 18.38
CA ASP A 9 -10.98 18.50 18.09
C ASP A 9 -11.17 18.49 16.56
N PRO A 10 -12.00 17.59 15.99
CA PRO A 10 -12.21 17.51 14.56
C PRO A 10 -12.74 18.81 13.93
N ASP A 11 -13.71 19.48 14.54
CA ASP A 11 -14.28 20.72 13.99
C ASP A 11 -13.21 21.84 13.96
N GLU A 12 -12.39 21.97 15.01
CA GLU A 12 -11.28 22.93 15.08
C GLU A 12 -10.22 22.58 14.03
N ALA A 13 -9.88 21.29 13.87
CA ALA A 13 -8.91 20.80 12.90
C ALA A 13 -9.33 21.12 11.46
N PHE A 14 -10.56 20.78 11.09
CA PHE A 14 -11.07 21.09 9.75
C PHE A 14 -11.17 22.60 9.51
N ALA A 15 -11.59 23.38 10.50
CA ALA A 15 -11.63 24.83 10.39
C ALA A 15 -10.22 25.43 10.16
N ALA A 16 -9.20 24.96 10.89
CA ALA A 16 -7.82 25.40 10.73
C ALA A 16 -7.25 24.98 9.36
N ALA A 17 -7.34 23.71 8.99
CA ALA A 17 -6.89 23.22 7.71
C ALA A 17 -7.56 23.92 6.52
N LYS A 18 -8.84 24.20 6.62
CA LYS A 18 -9.60 24.92 5.60
C LYS A 18 -9.13 26.36 5.43
N ARG A 19 -8.81 27.07 6.52
CA ARG A 19 -8.22 28.42 6.44
C ARG A 19 -6.87 28.38 5.72
N ALA A 20 -5.98 27.49 6.12
CA ALA A 20 -4.68 27.31 5.48
C ALA A 20 -4.82 26.96 3.99
N GLN A 21 -5.71 26.04 3.65
CA GLN A 21 -5.98 25.59 2.29
C GLN A 21 -6.51 26.73 1.38
N GLN A 22 -7.28 27.68 1.91
CA GLN A 22 -7.77 28.83 1.12
C GLN A 22 -6.62 29.72 0.61
N ALA A 23 -5.52 29.84 1.33
CA ALA A 23 -4.30 30.51 0.85
C ALA A 23 -3.51 29.58 -0.10
N TRP A 24 -3.30 28.33 0.29
CA TRP A 24 -2.50 27.34 -0.44
C TRP A 24 -2.99 27.07 -1.86
N ARG A 25 -4.28 26.97 -2.10
CA ARG A 25 -4.85 26.75 -3.44
C ARG A 25 -4.54 27.87 -4.45
N ARG A 26 -4.04 29.03 -3.98
CA ARG A 26 -3.66 30.16 -4.82
C ARG A 26 -2.16 30.15 -5.16
N VAL A 27 -1.38 29.37 -4.44
CA VAL A 27 0.05 29.19 -4.69
C VAL A 27 0.22 28.50 -6.04
N PRO A 28 1.15 28.93 -6.90
CA PRO A 28 1.43 28.28 -8.18
C PRO A 28 1.74 26.79 -8.01
N ALA A 29 1.33 25.97 -8.96
CA ALA A 29 1.56 24.52 -8.88
C ALA A 29 3.06 24.17 -8.75
N ALA A 30 3.93 24.85 -9.49
CA ALA A 30 5.38 24.64 -9.40
C ALA A 30 5.94 24.93 -8.01
N GLU A 31 5.44 25.98 -7.34
CA GLU A 31 5.88 26.33 -5.98
C GLU A 31 5.39 25.30 -4.97
N ARG A 32 4.12 24.85 -5.08
CA ARG A 32 3.60 23.77 -4.22
C ARG A 32 4.41 22.50 -4.35
N VAL A 33 4.70 22.07 -5.59
CA VAL A 33 5.53 20.88 -5.85
C VAL A 33 6.94 21.08 -5.31
N GLY A 34 7.55 22.26 -5.50
CA GLY A 34 8.88 22.56 -4.95
C GLY A 34 8.95 22.47 -3.42
N ILE A 35 7.92 22.97 -2.72
CA ILE A 35 7.82 22.86 -1.26
C ILE A 35 7.63 21.39 -0.84
N CYS A 36 6.82 20.61 -1.56
CA CYS A 36 6.68 19.18 -1.31
C CYS A 36 7.99 18.41 -1.55
N LEU A 37 8.78 18.77 -2.56
CA LEU A 37 10.11 18.20 -2.78
C LEU A 37 11.05 18.50 -1.61
N GLU A 38 11.05 19.73 -1.09
CA GLU A 38 11.81 20.09 0.12
C GLU A 38 11.40 19.29 1.34
N MET A 39 10.09 19.00 1.51
CA MET A 39 9.62 18.11 2.58
C MET A 39 10.23 16.70 2.45
N LEU A 40 10.20 16.13 1.25
CA LEU A 40 10.77 14.79 1.01
C LEU A 40 12.29 14.79 1.17
N ASP A 41 13.00 15.83 0.73
CA ASP A 41 14.45 15.97 0.90
C ASP A 41 14.85 15.98 2.37
N ARG A 42 14.18 16.77 3.22
CA ARG A 42 14.42 16.77 4.68
C ARG A 42 14.09 15.45 5.34
N LEU A 43 13.00 14.81 4.95
CA LEU A 43 12.63 13.48 5.44
C LEU A 43 13.63 12.42 4.97
N GLY A 44 14.27 12.62 3.82
CA GLY A 44 15.32 11.78 3.25
C GLY A 44 16.72 12.01 3.81
N SER A 45 16.92 13.04 4.64
CA SER A 45 18.22 13.25 5.27
C SER A 45 18.62 12.04 6.13
N PRO A 46 19.92 11.72 6.21
CA PRO A 46 20.38 10.56 7.00
C PRO A 46 19.85 10.57 8.45
N GLU A 47 19.84 11.72 9.11
CA GLU A 47 19.36 11.88 10.47
C GLU A 47 17.84 11.58 10.55
N SER A 48 17.03 12.16 9.67
CA SER A 48 15.59 11.94 9.65
C SER A 48 15.23 10.49 9.37
N LEU A 49 15.92 9.85 8.41
CA LEU A 49 15.72 8.43 8.10
C LEU A 49 16.00 7.53 9.31
N PHE A 50 17.14 7.75 10.01
CA PHE A 50 17.48 6.98 11.19
C PHE A 50 16.49 7.19 12.35
N VAL A 51 16.13 8.44 12.63
CA VAL A 51 15.17 8.76 13.72
C VAL A 51 13.81 8.15 13.43
N ASN A 52 13.32 8.25 12.18
CA ASN A 52 12.04 7.69 11.79
C ASN A 52 12.05 6.16 11.78
N ALA A 53 13.16 5.53 11.32
CA ALA A 53 13.32 4.09 11.38
C ALA A 53 13.27 3.57 12.82
N HIS A 54 14.01 4.19 13.74
CA HIS A 54 13.97 3.80 15.16
C HIS A 54 12.59 4.03 15.78
N ALA A 55 11.92 5.14 15.47
CA ALA A 55 10.54 5.37 15.92
C ALA A 55 9.61 4.26 15.45
N THR A 56 9.74 3.81 14.19
CA THR A 56 8.95 2.72 13.62
C THR A 56 9.29 1.37 14.25
N VAL A 57 10.58 1.03 14.45
CA VAL A 57 11.00 -0.18 15.18
C VAL A 57 10.33 -0.25 16.56
N HIS A 58 10.43 0.83 17.34
CA HIS A 58 9.92 0.84 18.71
C HIS A 58 8.40 0.92 18.84
N THR A 59 7.69 1.25 17.80
CA THR A 59 6.22 1.40 17.85
C THR A 59 5.47 0.34 17.06
N ALA A 60 5.97 -0.01 15.87
CA ALA A 60 5.36 -1.01 15.00
C ALA A 60 5.98 -2.42 15.14
N GLY A 61 7.16 -2.54 15.75
CA GLY A 61 7.87 -3.80 15.86
C GLY A 61 8.58 -4.25 14.59
N GLN A 62 8.68 -3.39 13.58
CA GLN A 62 9.41 -3.71 12.36
C GLN A 62 10.89 -3.97 12.62
N SER A 63 11.53 -4.84 11.80
CA SER A 63 12.98 -4.91 11.79
C SER A 63 13.57 -3.57 11.35
N PHE A 64 14.80 -3.26 11.79
CA PHE A 64 15.43 -1.99 11.41
C PHE A 64 15.58 -1.83 9.90
N ILE A 65 15.92 -2.91 9.19
CA ILE A 65 16.05 -2.90 7.73
C ILE A 65 14.73 -2.51 7.07
N MET A 66 13.62 -3.10 7.52
CA MET A 66 12.30 -2.78 6.97
C MET A 66 11.83 -1.37 7.35
N ALA A 67 12.09 -0.94 8.58
CA ALA A 67 11.78 0.42 9.01
C ALA A 67 12.59 1.48 8.26
N PHE A 68 13.86 1.21 7.98
CA PHE A 68 14.76 2.12 7.24
C PHE A 68 14.48 2.10 5.73
N ALA A 69 14.41 0.92 5.11
CA ALA A 69 14.19 0.79 3.68
C ALA A 69 12.70 1.00 3.32
N GLY A 70 11.80 0.18 3.87
CA GLY A 70 10.38 0.20 3.52
C GLY A 70 9.68 1.48 3.96
N CYS A 71 9.77 1.83 5.25
CA CYS A 71 9.16 3.04 5.79
C CYS A 71 9.98 4.32 5.53
N GLY A 72 11.24 4.20 5.16
CA GLY A 72 12.15 5.32 4.87
C GLY A 72 12.33 5.53 3.38
N ALA A 73 13.43 5.00 2.81
CA ALA A 73 13.86 5.29 1.45
C ALA A 73 12.79 5.04 0.39
N ASN A 74 12.16 3.85 0.43
CA ASN A 74 11.13 3.51 -0.56
C ASN A 74 9.82 4.29 -0.40
N ALA A 75 9.46 4.66 0.84
CA ALA A 75 8.32 5.53 1.08
C ALA A 75 8.53 6.93 0.46
N LEU A 76 9.78 7.44 0.48
CA LEU A 76 10.13 8.68 -0.20
C LEU A 76 9.98 8.57 -1.72
N ASP A 77 10.41 7.44 -2.31
CA ASP A 77 10.22 7.18 -3.73
C ASP A 77 8.73 7.22 -4.12
N ARG A 78 7.86 6.61 -3.31
CA ARG A 78 6.41 6.67 -3.53
C ARG A 78 5.87 8.10 -3.43
N GLY A 79 6.37 8.89 -2.50
CA GLY A 79 6.04 10.33 -2.41
C GLY A 79 6.50 11.11 -3.66
N LEU A 80 7.70 10.83 -4.17
CA LEU A 80 8.22 11.44 -5.40
C LEU A 80 7.40 11.05 -6.63
N GLU A 81 7.00 9.78 -6.76
CA GLU A 81 6.10 9.34 -7.83
C GLU A 81 4.78 10.11 -7.81
N ALA A 82 4.14 10.21 -6.64
CA ALA A 82 2.89 10.97 -6.51
C ALA A 82 3.05 12.43 -6.92
N LEU A 83 4.18 13.07 -6.57
CA LEU A 83 4.50 14.43 -7.02
C LEU A 83 4.71 14.52 -8.52
N ALA A 84 5.45 13.57 -9.11
CA ALA A 84 5.71 13.54 -10.56
C ALA A 84 4.41 13.38 -11.34
N TYR A 85 3.54 12.46 -10.94
CA TYR A 85 2.23 12.29 -11.58
C TYR A 85 1.31 13.49 -11.37
N ALA A 86 1.29 14.07 -10.17
CA ALA A 86 0.49 15.27 -9.89
C ALA A 86 0.98 16.46 -10.72
N TRP A 87 2.30 16.67 -10.82
CA TRP A 87 2.90 17.69 -11.65
C TRP A 87 2.50 17.50 -13.11
N LYS A 88 2.72 16.31 -13.66
CA LYS A 88 2.37 15.99 -15.05
C LYS A 88 0.90 16.23 -15.35
N ALA A 89 0.02 15.74 -14.48
CA ALA A 89 -1.43 15.90 -14.64
C ALA A 89 -1.88 17.37 -14.59
N MET A 90 -1.24 18.19 -13.76
CA MET A 90 -1.53 19.63 -13.69
C MET A 90 -0.94 20.42 -14.86
N ASP A 91 0.25 20.04 -15.34
CA ASP A 91 0.93 20.68 -16.47
C ASP A 91 0.19 20.44 -17.80
N ASP A 92 -0.50 19.29 -17.92
CA ASP A 92 -1.35 18.99 -19.09
C ASP A 92 -2.62 19.86 -19.15
N VAL A 93 -2.96 20.59 -18.07
CA VAL A 93 -4.10 21.51 -18.06
C VAL A 93 -3.73 22.81 -18.77
N PRO A 94 -4.31 23.13 -19.92
CA PRO A 94 -3.95 24.37 -20.64
C PRO A 94 -4.33 25.60 -19.83
N GLY A 95 -3.46 26.62 -19.83
CA GLY A 95 -3.72 27.89 -19.13
C GLY A 95 -4.91 28.68 -19.72
N GLY A 96 -5.14 28.53 -21.02
CA GLY A 96 -6.23 29.18 -21.73
C GLY A 96 -6.41 28.65 -23.15
N ALA A 97 -7.47 29.08 -23.82
CA ALA A 97 -7.77 28.76 -25.21
C ALA A 97 -8.67 29.83 -25.83
N THR A 98 -8.55 30.05 -27.12
CA THR A 98 -9.50 30.83 -27.92
C THR A 98 -10.52 29.87 -28.57
N TRP A 99 -11.77 30.22 -28.52
CA TRP A 99 -12.82 29.49 -29.19
C TRP A 99 -13.55 30.39 -30.18
N GLU A 100 -13.69 29.95 -31.41
CA GLU A 100 -14.31 30.72 -32.51
C GLU A 100 -15.37 29.88 -33.19
N ARG A 101 -16.52 30.48 -33.47
CA ARG A 101 -17.59 29.82 -34.21
C ARG A 101 -18.50 30.82 -34.89
N ARG A 102 -18.89 30.49 -36.13
CA ARG A 102 -19.96 31.21 -36.86
C ARG A 102 -21.26 30.44 -36.76
N PHE A 103 -22.33 31.13 -36.44
CA PHE A 103 -23.69 30.59 -36.37
C PHE A 103 -24.49 31.11 -37.54
N GLY A 104 -24.60 30.32 -38.61
CA GLY A 104 -25.29 30.71 -39.83
C GLY A 104 -24.70 31.96 -40.48
N ALA A 105 -25.54 32.97 -40.78
CA ALA A 105 -25.13 34.25 -41.35
C ALA A 105 -24.67 35.28 -40.29
N ALA A 106 -24.70 34.95 -38.99
CA ALA A 106 -24.28 35.86 -37.95
C ALA A 106 -22.75 36.11 -37.98
N PRO A 107 -22.29 37.24 -37.44
CA PRO A 107 -20.84 37.45 -37.22
C PRO A 107 -20.21 36.32 -36.42
N GLU A 108 -18.94 36.11 -36.66
CA GLU A 108 -18.17 35.11 -35.92
C GLU A 108 -18.10 35.46 -34.43
N THR A 109 -18.47 34.49 -33.59
CA THR A 109 -18.38 34.63 -32.16
C THR A 109 -17.01 34.14 -31.70
N ARG A 110 -16.25 34.97 -30.97
CA ARG A 110 -14.94 34.63 -30.42
C ARG A 110 -14.98 34.76 -28.91
N LEU A 111 -14.51 33.72 -28.24
CA LEU A 111 -14.39 33.67 -26.79
C LEU A 111 -12.96 33.36 -26.37
N GLU A 112 -12.43 34.13 -25.46
CA GLU A 112 -11.25 33.76 -24.69
C GLU A 112 -11.66 32.93 -23.50
N LYS A 113 -10.86 31.92 -23.18
CA LYS A 113 -11.05 31.03 -22.03
C LYS A 113 -9.81 31.02 -21.17
N ARG A 114 -10.01 30.94 -19.87
CA ARG A 114 -8.95 30.67 -18.89
C ARG A 114 -9.37 29.45 -18.08
N TYR A 115 -8.44 28.50 -17.92
CA TYR A 115 -8.62 27.33 -17.09
C TYR A 115 -7.92 27.51 -15.75
N ARG A 116 -8.49 26.96 -14.69
CA ARG A 116 -7.87 26.89 -13.36
C ARG A 116 -8.04 25.51 -12.78
N ILE A 117 -6.97 25.01 -12.15
CA ILE A 117 -6.99 23.84 -11.30
C ILE A 117 -7.58 24.24 -9.94
N MET A 118 -8.61 23.52 -9.52
CA MET A 118 -9.28 23.74 -8.24
C MET A 118 -9.23 22.48 -7.41
N PRO A 119 -8.63 22.50 -6.21
CA PRO A 119 -8.58 21.36 -5.30
C PRO A 119 -9.97 20.94 -4.83
N ARG A 120 -10.08 19.72 -4.28
CA ARG A 120 -11.31 19.21 -3.68
C ARG A 120 -11.59 19.80 -2.31
N GLY A 121 -10.56 19.98 -1.46
CA GLY A 121 -10.70 20.52 -0.11
C GLY A 121 -9.68 19.92 0.86
N ILE A 122 -10.17 19.26 1.90
CA ILE A 122 -9.32 18.63 2.92
C ILE A 122 -9.37 17.12 2.78
N GLY A 123 -8.18 16.51 2.69
CA GLY A 123 -7.99 15.07 2.73
C GLY A 123 -7.78 14.56 4.16
N VAL A 124 -8.33 13.39 4.47
CA VAL A 124 -8.02 12.63 5.68
C VAL A 124 -7.19 11.42 5.25
N VAL A 125 -5.93 11.38 5.67
CA VAL A 125 -4.99 10.30 5.35
C VAL A 125 -4.85 9.38 6.55
N ILE A 126 -5.41 8.18 6.46
CA ILE A 126 -5.40 7.16 7.51
C ILE A 126 -4.27 6.20 7.24
N THR A 127 -3.21 6.29 8.04
CA THR A 127 -2.01 5.47 7.87
C THR A 127 -2.12 4.13 8.59
N CYS A 128 -1.47 3.10 8.04
CA CYS A 128 -1.50 1.75 8.61
C CYS A 128 -0.56 1.57 9.82
N ALA A 129 -0.68 0.41 10.47
CA ALA A 129 0.07 0.08 11.69
C ALA A 129 1.54 -0.30 11.41
N THR A 130 1.88 -0.80 10.22
CA THR A 130 3.19 -1.39 9.94
C THR A 130 4.10 -0.49 9.12
N PHE A 131 3.54 0.19 8.12
CA PHE A 131 4.26 1.04 7.17
C PHE A 131 3.59 2.41 7.01
N PRO A 132 3.49 3.23 8.07
CA PRO A 132 2.70 4.46 8.04
C PRO A 132 3.22 5.50 7.04
N GLN A 133 4.53 5.53 6.78
CA GLN A 133 5.14 6.43 5.81
C GLN A 133 4.87 5.99 4.37
N TRP A 134 4.94 4.68 4.09
CA TRP A 134 4.77 4.10 2.78
C TRP A 134 3.47 4.54 2.10
N ASN A 135 2.35 4.43 2.82
CA ASN A 135 1.03 4.80 2.32
C ASN A 135 0.69 6.27 2.61
N GLY A 136 1.33 6.87 3.62
CA GLY A 136 1.11 8.25 4.01
C GLY A 136 1.69 9.25 3.02
N TYR A 137 2.94 9.07 2.61
CA TYR A 137 3.64 10.05 1.77
C TYR A 137 2.97 10.27 0.41
N PRO A 138 2.63 9.24 -0.39
CA PRO A 138 2.00 9.49 -1.69
C PRO A 138 0.66 10.22 -1.57
N ALA A 139 -0.17 9.89 -0.59
CA ALA A 139 -1.45 10.55 -0.37
C ALA A 139 -1.27 12.03 0.03
N ILE A 140 -0.39 12.29 1.01
CA ILE A 140 -0.09 13.65 1.47
C ILE A 140 0.50 14.49 0.33
N MET A 141 1.48 13.94 -0.42
CA MET A 141 2.12 14.65 -1.51
C MET A 141 1.17 14.95 -2.67
N ALA A 142 0.32 13.98 -3.03
CA ALA A 142 -0.71 14.18 -4.06
C ALA A 142 -1.72 15.27 -3.64
N ASP A 143 -2.16 15.29 -2.38
CA ASP A 143 -3.07 16.30 -1.88
C ASP A 143 -2.43 17.69 -1.87
N LEU A 144 -1.26 17.83 -1.28
CA LEU A 144 -0.58 19.13 -1.19
C LEU A 144 -0.23 19.68 -2.56
N ALA A 145 0.35 18.88 -3.46
CA ALA A 145 0.69 19.29 -4.82
C ALA A 145 -0.52 19.80 -5.60
N THR A 146 -1.67 19.16 -5.44
CA THR A 146 -2.92 19.52 -6.13
C THR A 146 -3.70 20.66 -5.43
N GLY A 147 -3.18 21.17 -4.30
CA GLY A 147 -3.71 22.33 -3.60
C GLY A 147 -4.72 22.03 -2.49
N ASN A 148 -4.85 20.76 -2.09
CA ASN A 148 -5.64 20.33 -0.94
C ASN A 148 -4.88 20.54 0.37
N GLY A 149 -5.58 20.54 1.50
CA GLY A 149 -4.99 20.41 2.84
C GLY A 149 -5.15 18.99 3.35
N VAL A 150 -4.43 18.62 4.41
CA VAL A 150 -4.37 17.25 4.90
C VAL A 150 -4.50 17.17 6.41
N ILE A 151 -5.33 16.24 6.89
CA ILE A 151 -5.34 15.77 8.27
C ILE A 151 -4.87 14.34 8.28
N VAL A 152 -3.69 14.09 8.85
CA VAL A 152 -3.11 12.75 8.95
C VAL A 152 -3.64 12.07 10.21
N LYS A 153 -4.28 10.92 10.03
CA LYS A 153 -4.81 10.08 11.11
C LYS A 153 -3.90 8.84 11.27
N PRO A 154 -2.97 8.85 12.23
CA PRO A 154 -2.11 7.70 12.47
C PRO A 154 -2.88 6.52 13.05
N HIS A 155 -2.43 5.30 12.77
CA HIS A 155 -2.81 4.17 13.59
C HIS A 155 -2.30 4.39 15.03
N PRO A 156 -3.05 4.06 16.11
CA PRO A 156 -2.62 4.33 17.49
C PRO A 156 -1.22 3.81 17.84
N LYS A 157 -0.79 2.71 17.25
CA LYS A 157 0.53 2.11 17.45
C LYS A 157 1.67 2.87 16.76
N THR A 158 1.39 3.68 15.74
CA THR A 158 2.41 4.38 14.94
C THR A 158 2.30 5.89 14.99
N THR A 159 1.73 6.43 16.07
CA THR A 159 1.60 7.87 16.25
C THR A 159 2.95 8.59 16.25
N LEU A 160 3.99 8.00 16.86
CA LEU A 160 5.31 8.64 16.95
C LEU A 160 5.99 8.87 15.58
N PRO A 161 6.17 7.86 14.71
CA PRO A 161 6.76 8.10 13.40
C PRO A 161 5.92 9.08 12.55
N VAL A 162 4.59 9.05 12.66
CA VAL A 162 3.72 10.02 11.98
C VAL A 162 3.92 11.43 12.53
N ALA A 163 4.02 11.60 13.85
CA ALA A 163 4.27 12.90 14.46
C ALA A 163 5.62 13.50 14.02
N ILE A 164 6.65 12.67 13.83
CA ILE A 164 7.97 13.10 13.38
C ILE A 164 7.87 13.68 11.95
N PHE A 165 7.28 12.94 11.01
CA PHE A 165 7.22 13.43 9.65
C PHE A 165 6.23 14.60 9.48
N VAL A 166 5.09 14.61 10.17
CA VAL A 166 4.17 15.75 10.15
C VAL A 166 4.85 17.01 10.70
N ARG A 167 5.61 16.91 11.77
CA ARG A 167 6.40 18.04 12.29
C ARG A 167 7.34 18.60 11.23
N THR A 168 8.12 17.76 10.56
CA THR A 168 9.05 18.19 9.49
C THR A 168 8.32 18.89 8.36
N MET A 169 7.17 18.36 7.90
CA MET A 169 6.36 18.99 6.86
C MET A 169 5.84 20.37 7.29
N ARG A 170 5.39 20.51 8.54
CA ARG A 170 4.92 21.79 9.11
C ARG A 170 6.05 22.81 9.23
N GLU A 171 7.26 22.39 9.60
CA GLU A 171 8.45 23.24 9.65
C GLU A 171 8.79 23.79 8.26
N VAL A 172 8.79 22.95 7.23
CA VAL A 172 9.01 23.37 5.82
C VAL A 172 7.95 24.39 5.38
N LEU A 173 6.69 24.14 5.67
CA LEU A 173 5.61 25.10 5.33
C LEU A 173 5.83 26.46 6.01
N ALA A 174 6.15 26.47 7.30
CA ALA A 174 6.39 27.72 8.04
C ALA A 174 7.60 28.49 7.51
N GLU A 175 8.69 27.81 7.20
CA GLU A 175 9.91 28.42 6.63
C GLU A 175 9.67 28.97 5.21
N ALA A 176 8.80 28.31 4.43
CA ALA A 176 8.36 28.79 3.11
C ALA A 176 7.30 29.93 3.20
N GLY A 177 6.92 30.35 4.42
CA GLY A 177 5.95 31.43 4.63
C GLY A 177 4.50 31.02 4.48
N HIS A 178 4.18 29.73 4.56
CA HIS A 178 2.83 29.20 4.49
C HIS A 178 2.34 28.77 5.87
N ASP A 179 1.01 28.70 6.01
CA ASP A 179 0.37 28.27 7.25
C ASP A 179 0.60 26.76 7.49
N PRO A 180 1.31 26.36 8.56
CA PRO A 180 1.58 24.98 8.87
C PRO A 180 0.32 24.16 9.19
N ASP A 181 -0.83 24.79 9.48
CA ASP A 181 -2.10 24.11 9.68
C ASP A 181 -2.66 23.49 8.39
N LEU A 182 -1.97 23.67 7.28
CA LEU A 182 -2.22 22.92 6.04
C LEU A 182 -2.00 21.40 6.20
N VAL A 183 -1.11 21.00 7.13
CA VAL A 183 -0.86 19.59 7.50
C VAL A 183 -1.04 19.45 9.01
N LEU A 184 -2.08 18.74 9.42
CA LEU A 184 -2.40 18.45 10.82
C LEU A 184 -2.31 16.95 11.09
N MET A 185 -2.16 16.58 12.37
CA MET A 185 -2.20 15.20 12.81
C MET A 185 -3.30 15.01 13.86
N ALA A 186 -4.22 14.10 13.60
CA ALA A 186 -5.30 13.75 14.53
C ALA A 186 -5.02 12.38 15.18
N ALA A 187 -4.20 12.40 16.25
CA ALA A 187 -3.92 11.20 17.03
C ALA A 187 -5.13 10.77 17.87
N ASP A 188 -5.31 9.47 18.02
CA ASP A 188 -6.31 8.86 18.88
C ASP A 188 -5.75 7.67 19.68
N THR A 189 -6.61 6.98 20.39
CA THR A 189 -6.32 5.72 21.08
C THR A 189 -7.32 4.65 20.67
N GLU A 190 -7.00 3.39 20.92
CA GLU A 190 -7.95 2.29 20.69
C GLU A 190 -9.23 2.43 21.54
N ALA A 191 -9.12 3.06 22.74
CA ALA A 191 -10.24 3.29 23.64
C ALA A 191 -11.13 4.47 23.21
N GLU A 192 -10.55 5.48 22.56
CA GLU A 192 -11.24 6.67 22.08
C GLU A 192 -10.90 6.94 20.60
N PRO A 193 -11.42 6.13 19.68
CA PRO A 193 -11.13 6.28 18.25
C PRO A 193 -11.89 7.46 17.64
N ASN A 194 -11.19 8.31 16.87
CA ASN A 194 -11.76 9.48 16.19
C ASN A 194 -11.92 9.31 14.67
N THR A 195 -11.55 8.17 14.11
CA THR A 195 -11.53 7.94 12.66
C THR A 195 -12.88 8.21 12.00
N LEU A 196 -13.98 7.67 12.57
CA LEU A 196 -15.32 7.85 12.00
C LEU A 196 -15.78 9.32 12.04
N GLU A 197 -15.41 10.05 13.07
CA GLU A 197 -15.73 11.45 13.21
C GLU A 197 -15.02 12.29 12.12
N LEU A 198 -13.73 12.02 11.89
CA LEU A 198 -12.94 12.68 10.85
C LEU A 198 -13.49 12.40 9.45
N ILE A 199 -13.71 11.14 9.07
CA ILE A 199 -14.12 10.81 7.71
C ILE A 199 -15.58 11.17 7.40
N ARG A 200 -16.43 11.28 8.40
CA ARG A 200 -17.83 11.74 8.26
C ARG A 200 -17.97 13.25 8.31
N HIS A 201 -16.93 13.97 8.70
CA HIS A 201 -16.99 15.42 8.80
C HIS A 201 -17.41 16.05 7.44
N PRO A 202 -18.30 17.04 7.43
CA PRO A 202 -18.81 17.64 6.19
C PRO A 202 -17.71 18.30 5.33
N ASP A 203 -16.64 18.80 5.94
CA ASP A 203 -15.50 19.39 5.25
C ASP A 203 -14.43 18.37 4.82
N CYS A 204 -14.57 17.10 5.16
CA CYS A 204 -13.76 16.02 4.60
C CYS A 204 -14.14 15.78 3.13
N ALA A 205 -13.22 16.01 2.22
CA ALA A 205 -13.46 15.89 0.78
C ALA A 205 -12.81 14.65 0.17
N ILE A 206 -11.71 14.18 0.78
CA ILE A 206 -10.91 13.05 0.30
C ILE A 206 -10.62 12.14 1.49
N ILE A 207 -10.68 10.84 1.27
CA ILE A 207 -10.30 9.81 2.24
C ILE A 207 -9.27 8.92 1.58
N ASP A 208 -8.07 8.89 2.16
CA ASP A 208 -7.04 7.90 1.83
C ASP A 208 -6.95 6.92 3.01
N PHE A 209 -7.23 5.67 2.75
CA PHE A 209 -7.23 4.61 3.77
C PHE A 209 -6.31 3.47 3.37
N THR A 210 -5.46 3.04 4.30
CA THR A 210 -4.69 1.81 4.18
C THR A 210 -4.93 0.95 5.41
N GLY A 211 -5.38 -0.28 5.19
CA GLY A 211 -5.67 -1.21 6.28
C GLY A 211 -6.51 -2.40 5.84
N GLY A 212 -7.14 -3.07 6.79
CA GLY A 212 -7.88 -4.29 6.52
C GLY A 212 -9.12 -4.12 5.64
N PRO A 213 -9.47 -5.12 4.82
CA PRO A 213 -10.52 -5.04 3.80
C PRO A 213 -11.91 -4.78 4.40
N ARG A 214 -12.19 -5.24 5.61
CA ARG A 214 -13.49 -5.03 6.25
C ARG A 214 -13.81 -3.54 6.49
N PHE A 215 -12.84 -2.76 6.97
CA PHE A 215 -13.05 -1.34 7.21
C PHE A 215 -12.93 -0.54 5.93
N GLY A 216 -12.03 -0.91 5.02
CA GLY A 216 -11.95 -0.31 3.68
C GLY A 216 -13.27 -0.42 2.92
N GLY A 217 -13.85 -1.62 2.84
CA GLY A 217 -15.16 -1.84 2.21
C GLY A 217 -16.30 -1.08 2.91
N TRP A 218 -16.21 -0.92 4.24
CA TRP A 218 -17.18 -0.09 4.97
C TRP A 218 -17.06 1.41 4.55
N ILE A 219 -15.85 1.93 4.41
CA ILE A 219 -15.61 3.31 3.95
C ILE A 219 -16.21 3.51 2.54
N GLU A 220 -15.95 2.60 1.62
CA GLU A 220 -16.46 2.67 0.24
C GLU A 220 -17.99 2.72 0.20
N GLN A 221 -18.65 1.91 1.02
CA GLN A 221 -20.10 1.84 1.08
C GLN A 221 -20.75 3.05 1.75
N HIS A 222 -20.09 3.65 2.75
CA HIS A 222 -20.70 4.66 3.62
C HIS A 222 -20.19 6.09 3.40
N CYS A 223 -19.12 6.25 2.61
CA CYS A 223 -18.51 7.55 2.30
C CYS A 223 -18.49 7.83 0.79
N ALA A 224 -19.45 7.31 0.03
CA ALA A 224 -19.54 7.45 -1.43
C ALA A 224 -19.76 8.90 -1.90
N ASP A 225 -20.13 9.82 -1.01
CA ASP A 225 -20.23 11.27 -1.25
C ASP A 225 -18.86 11.96 -1.29
N LYS A 226 -17.79 11.27 -0.92
CA LYS A 226 -16.41 11.75 -0.87
C LYS A 226 -15.55 11.08 -1.95
N LEU A 227 -14.38 11.64 -2.20
CA LEU A 227 -13.36 10.96 -2.99
C LEU A 227 -12.65 9.95 -2.08
N VAL A 228 -12.76 8.67 -2.40
CA VAL A 228 -12.24 7.59 -1.57
C VAL A 228 -11.15 6.83 -2.33
N PHE A 229 -10.03 6.61 -1.66
CA PHE A 229 -8.95 5.71 -2.06
C PHE A 229 -8.71 4.73 -0.91
N THR A 230 -8.91 3.45 -1.17
CA THR A 230 -8.73 2.39 -0.17
C THR A 230 -7.70 1.40 -0.67
N GLU A 231 -6.61 1.27 0.07
CA GLU A 231 -5.63 0.21 -0.14
C GLU A 231 -5.85 -0.85 0.93
N THR A 232 -6.40 -1.97 0.49
CA THR A 232 -6.63 -3.16 1.31
C THR A 232 -5.86 -4.32 0.71
N ALA A 233 -5.08 -5.01 1.53
CA ALA A 233 -4.40 -6.22 1.10
C ALA A 233 -5.39 -7.36 0.85
N GLY A 234 -4.90 -8.49 0.39
CA GLY A 234 -5.72 -9.64 0.05
C GLY A 234 -4.90 -10.93 -0.04
N CYS A 235 -5.38 -11.87 -0.84
CA CYS A 235 -4.81 -13.20 -0.99
C CYS A 235 -3.66 -13.22 -2.02
N ASN A 236 -2.48 -12.71 -1.63
CA ASN A 236 -1.29 -12.81 -2.49
C ASN A 236 -0.88 -14.26 -2.69
N SER A 237 -0.63 -14.65 -3.94
CA SER A 237 -0.42 -16.05 -4.28
C SER A 237 0.84 -16.31 -5.10
N VAL A 238 1.31 -17.57 -5.02
CA VAL A 238 2.27 -18.17 -5.92
C VAL A 238 1.60 -19.39 -6.57
N VAL A 239 1.68 -19.50 -7.89
CA VAL A 239 1.30 -20.70 -8.63
C VAL A 239 2.57 -21.32 -9.22
N VAL A 240 2.84 -22.58 -8.90
CA VAL A 240 4.01 -23.30 -9.38
C VAL A 240 3.56 -24.37 -10.38
N GLU A 241 3.98 -24.22 -11.64
CA GLU A 241 3.80 -25.27 -12.67
C GLU A 241 5.09 -26.03 -12.88
N SER A 242 6.21 -25.36 -13.05
CA SER A 242 7.55 -25.90 -13.17
C SER A 242 8.59 -24.82 -12.89
N THR A 243 9.88 -25.18 -12.80
CA THR A 243 10.97 -24.22 -12.66
C THR A 243 12.30 -24.80 -13.15
N ASP A 244 13.17 -23.94 -13.65
CA ASP A 244 14.58 -24.25 -13.95
C ASP A 244 15.56 -23.68 -12.90
N ASP A 245 15.02 -23.16 -11.77
CA ASP A 245 15.78 -22.65 -10.62
C ASP A 245 14.99 -22.94 -9.33
N PHE A 246 14.95 -24.23 -8.93
CA PHE A 246 14.19 -24.61 -7.73
C PHE A 246 14.77 -24.02 -6.46
N ASP A 247 16.08 -23.91 -6.33
CA ASP A 247 16.71 -23.30 -5.15
C ASP A 247 16.39 -21.80 -5.05
N GLY A 248 16.47 -21.07 -6.16
CA GLY A 248 16.10 -19.66 -6.21
C GLY A 248 14.62 -19.45 -5.90
N MET A 249 13.73 -20.27 -6.47
CA MET A 249 12.29 -20.22 -6.22
C MET A 249 11.94 -20.44 -4.73
N ARG A 250 12.39 -21.57 -4.13
CA ARG A 250 12.10 -21.90 -2.73
C ARG A 250 12.61 -20.83 -1.77
N ARG A 251 13.80 -20.27 -2.03
CA ARG A 251 14.39 -19.18 -1.21
C ARG A 251 13.64 -17.86 -1.39
N ALA A 252 13.19 -17.53 -2.59
CA ALA A 252 12.39 -16.34 -2.86
C ALA A 252 11.04 -16.41 -2.12
N ILE A 253 10.35 -17.54 -2.18
CA ILE A 253 9.12 -17.79 -1.43
C ILE A 253 9.40 -17.72 0.07
N ALA A 254 10.35 -18.47 0.59
CA ALA A 254 10.69 -18.50 2.02
C ALA A 254 11.07 -17.11 2.57
N HIS A 255 11.81 -16.33 1.80
CA HIS A 255 12.11 -14.95 2.17
C HIS A 255 10.82 -14.13 2.36
N SER A 256 9.86 -14.25 1.43
CA SER A 256 8.57 -13.58 1.53
C SER A 256 7.77 -13.98 2.78
N LEU A 257 7.80 -15.27 3.14
CA LEU A 257 7.11 -15.78 4.33
C LEU A 257 7.73 -15.28 5.65
N CYS A 258 9.03 -14.99 5.66
CA CYS A 258 9.76 -14.51 6.83
C CYS A 258 9.78 -12.99 6.96
N GLN A 259 9.85 -12.27 5.84
CA GLN A 259 10.07 -10.83 5.82
C GLN A 259 8.97 -10.07 6.56
N ALA A 260 9.36 -9.22 7.51
CA ALA A 260 8.46 -8.46 8.38
C ALA A 260 7.44 -9.35 9.11
N SER A 261 7.74 -10.64 9.34
CA SER A 261 6.80 -11.65 9.84
C SER A 261 5.51 -11.72 8.99
N ALA A 262 5.65 -11.62 7.67
CA ALA A 262 4.55 -11.57 6.71
C ALA A 262 3.48 -10.48 7.03
N GLN A 263 3.88 -9.39 7.69
CA GLN A 263 3.03 -8.24 8.00
C GLN A 263 3.17 -7.13 6.96
N MET A 264 3.21 -7.51 5.69
CA MET A 264 3.25 -6.62 4.53
C MET A 264 2.09 -6.93 3.61
N CYS A 265 1.54 -5.88 3.00
CA CYS A 265 0.48 -6.00 2.00
C CYS A 265 0.90 -6.85 0.77
N THR A 266 2.19 -7.01 0.53
CA THR A 266 2.77 -7.79 -0.56
C THR A 266 3.30 -9.16 -0.13
N SER A 267 3.11 -9.58 1.13
CA SER A 267 3.54 -10.92 1.58
C SER A 267 2.74 -12.02 0.91
N VAL A 268 3.44 -13.04 0.43
CA VAL A 268 2.79 -14.24 -0.10
C VAL A 268 2.12 -14.99 1.04
N GLN A 269 0.88 -15.42 0.81
CA GLN A 269 0.11 -16.26 1.73
C GLN A 269 -0.16 -17.65 1.14
N ASN A 270 -0.66 -17.71 -0.10
CA ASN A 270 -1.14 -18.93 -0.75
C ASN A 270 -0.15 -19.41 -1.79
N ILE A 271 0.32 -20.66 -1.65
CA ILE A 271 1.29 -21.29 -2.56
C ILE A 271 0.63 -22.53 -3.15
N PHE A 272 0.21 -22.45 -4.41
CA PHE A 272 -0.43 -23.53 -5.13
C PHE A 272 0.62 -24.41 -5.79
N VAL A 273 0.63 -25.69 -5.47
CA VAL A 273 1.52 -26.70 -6.02
C VAL A 273 0.68 -27.88 -6.52
N PRO A 274 0.92 -28.37 -7.74
CA PRO A 274 0.21 -29.55 -8.25
C PRO A 274 0.41 -30.78 -7.35
N ARG A 275 -0.66 -31.50 -7.06
CA ARG A 275 -0.63 -32.73 -6.27
C ARG A 275 0.29 -33.80 -6.87
N GLY A 276 0.38 -33.81 -8.20
CA GLY A 276 1.31 -34.68 -8.95
C GLY A 276 2.76 -34.27 -8.86
N GLY A 277 3.09 -33.12 -8.28
CA GLY A 277 4.45 -32.57 -8.28
C GLY A 277 4.72 -31.67 -9.48
N ILE A 278 5.98 -31.28 -9.65
CA ILE A 278 6.45 -30.38 -10.71
C ILE A 278 7.72 -30.86 -11.36
N GLU A 279 7.97 -30.43 -12.59
CA GLU A 279 9.30 -30.53 -13.20
C GLU A 279 10.19 -29.39 -12.73
N ALA A 280 11.35 -29.71 -12.13
CA ALA A 280 12.28 -28.73 -11.56
C ALA A 280 13.72 -29.14 -11.86
N ASP A 281 14.50 -28.24 -12.47
CA ASP A 281 15.92 -28.47 -12.81
C ASP A 281 16.15 -29.78 -13.59
N GLY A 282 15.21 -30.12 -14.50
CA GLY A 282 15.28 -31.34 -15.33
C GLY A 282 14.95 -32.64 -14.60
N ARG A 283 14.33 -32.59 -13.43
CA ARG A 283 13.86 -33.76 -12.67
C ARG A 283 12.44 -33.50 -12.12
N HIS A 284 11.73 -34.58 -11.93
CA HIS A 284 10.43 -34.54 -11.27
C HIS A 284 10.61 -34.44 -9.76
N LEU A 285 9.91 -33.46 -9.13
CA LEU A 285 9.76 -33.34 -7.67
C LEU A 285 8.30 -33.57 -7.28
N SER A 286 8.09 -34.46 -6.34
CA SER A 286 6.77 -34.67 -5.75
C SER A 286 6.29 -33.40 -5.00
N PHE A 287 4.97 -33.32 -4.77
CA PHE A 287 4.40 -32.27 -3.92
C PHE A 287 5.11 -32.13 -2.57
N ASP A 288 5.38 -33.29 -1.91
CA ASP A 288 6.04 -33.31 -0.61
C ASP A 288 7.48 -32.79 -0.66
N GLU A 289 8.22 -33.07 -1.73
CA GLU A 289 9.58 -32.53 -1.92
C GLU A 289 9.58 -31.03 -2.16
N VAL A 290 8.60 -30.50 -2.91
CA VAL A 290 8.45 -29.05 -3.09
C VAL A 290 8.09 -28.38 -1.77
N ALA A 291 7.11 -28.88 -1.04
CA ALA A 291 6.70 -28.36 0.25
C ALA A 291 7.84 -28.42 1.28
N ALA A 292 8.56 -29.52 1.36
CA ALA A 292 9.72 -29.68 2.23
C ALA A 292 10.83 -28.68 1.88
N GLY A 293 11.11 -28.48 0.59
CA GLY A 293 12.11 -27.51 0.13
C GLY A 293 11.79 -26.07 0.55
N ILE A 294 10.50 -25.66 0.53
CA ILE A 294 10.08 -24.35 1.03
C ILE A 294 10.29 -24.25 2.54
N VAL A 295 9.91 -25.28 3.31
CA VAL A 295 10.10 -25.32 4.77
C VAL A 295 11.58 -25.27 5.12
N GLU A 296 12.42 -26.05 4.46
CA GLU A 296 13.88 -26.04 4.65
C GLU A 296 14.47 -24.65 4.41
N ALA A 297 14.04 -23.94 3.36
CA ALA A 297 14.50 -22.59 3.08
C ALA A 297 14.07 -21.59 4.16
N VAL A 298 12.88 -21.74 4.75
CA VAL A 298 12.44 -20.94 5.91
C VAL A 298 13.34 -21.24 7.11
N ASP A 299 13.62 -22.50 7.40
CA ASP A 299 14.48 -22.89 8.52
C ASP A 299 15.93 -22.40 8.33
N GLU A 300 16.45 -22.39 7.09
CA GLU A 300 17.76 -21.80 6.75
C GLU A 300 17.80 -20.30 7.12
N PHE A 301 16.77 -19.51 6.79
CA PHE A 301 16.68 -18.10 7.14
C PHE A 301 16.59 -17.86 8.65
N LEU A 302 15.95 -18.75 9.37
CA LEU A 302 15.71 -18.63 10.79
C LEU A 302 16.78 -19.28 11.69
N ALA A 303 17.72 -20.03 11.08
CA ALA A 303 18.77 -20.76 11.82
C ALA A 303 19.67 -19.83 12.65
N ASN A 304 19.87 -18.59 12.23
CA ASN A 304 20.63 -17.59 12.96
C ASN A 304 19.69 -16.57 13.58
N PRO A 305 19.59 -16.45 14.94
CA PRO A 305 18.69 -15.52 15.61
C PRO A 305 18.86 -14.05 15.21
N LYS A 306 20.11 -13.62 14.94
CA LYS A 306 20.38 -12.26 14.46
C LYS A 306 19.80 -12.02 13.07
N GLN A 307 19.92 -12.99 12.20
CA GLN A 307 19.34 -12.93 10.85
C GLN A 307 17.80 -12.99 10.91
N ALA A 308 17.25 -13.85 11.76
CA ALA A 308 15.81 -13.91 12.01
C ALA A 308 15.27 -12.57 12.52
N GLY A 309 15.89 -11.96 13.51
CA GLY A 309 15.49 -10.64 14.03
C GLY A 309 15.55 -9.52 12.98
N ASN A 310 16.58 -9.53 12.13
CA ASN A 310 16.72 -8.56 11.04
C ASN A 310 15.69 -8.76 9.92
N LEU A 311 15.24 -9.99 9.69
CA LEU A 311 14.29 -10.30 8.62
C LEU A 311 12.83 -10.20 9.10
N CYS A 312 12.50 -10.85 10.22
CA CYS A 312 11.12 -10.96 10.68
C CYS A 312 10.65 -9.74 11.48
N GLY A 313 11.46 -9.25 12.44
CA GLY A 313 10.99 -8.25 13.40
C GLY A 313 9.99 -8.83 14.41
N ALA A 314 9.16 -7.98 14.99
CA ALA A 314 8.15 -8.37 15.97
C ALA A 314 6.72 -8.21 15.43
N LEU A 315 5.78 -8.89 16.08
CA LEU A 315 4.36 -8.78 15.72
C LEU A 315 3.77 -7.47 16.25
N VAL A 316 3.13 -6.73 15.35
CA VAL A 316 2.49 -5.44 15.67
C VAL A 316 1.27 -5.61 16.58
N ASP A 317 0.56 -6.73 16.47
CA ASP A 317 -0.69 -6.99 17.18
C ASP A 317 -0.70 -8.37 17.83
N PRO A 318 -1.02 -8.48 19.15
CA PRO A 318 -1.14 -9.78 19.82
C PRO A 318 -2.25 -10.67 19.26
N ARG A 319 -3.26 -10.13 18.60
CA ARG A 319 -4.33 -10.90 17.93
C ARG A 319 -3.82 -11.79 16.81
N ILE A 320 -2.60 -11.58 16.32
CA ILE A 320 -1.95 -12.47 15.35
C ILE A 320 -1.72 -13.86 15.95
N PHE A 321 -1.42 -13.97 17.24
CA PHE A 321 -1.31 -15.28 17.90
C PHE A 321 -2.66 -16.04 17.90
N GLU A 322 -3.77 -15.33 18.12
CA GLU A 322 -5.12 -15.92 18.04
C GLU A 322 -5.43 -16.40 16.62
N ALA A 323 -4.95 -15.68 15.59
CA ALA A 323 -5.10 -16.12 14.21
C ALA A 323 -4.27 -17.38 13.92
N ILE A 324 -3.03 -17.45 14.41
CA ILE A 324 -2.17 -18.64 14.31
C ILE A 324 -2.85 -19.85 14.95
N ASP A 325 -3.37 -19.70 16.18
CA ASP A 325 -4.02 -20.80 16.89
C ASP A 325 -5.32 -21.26 16.18
N ARG A 326 -6.09 -20.32 15.65
CA ARG A 326 -7.30 -20.62 14.87
C ARG A 326 -6.99 -21.43 13.61
N ILE A 327 -5.92 -21.12 12.90
CA ILE A 327 -5.50 -21.89 11.71
C ILE A 327 -4.96 -23.26 12.12
N ARG A 328 -4.18 -23.37 13.19
CA ARG A 328 -3.75 -24.68 13.73
C ARG A 328 -4.95 -25.59 14.02
N ASP A 329 -5.99 -25.05 14.66
CA ASP A 329 -7.18 -25.80 14.99
C ASP A 329 -8.00 -26.17 13.72
N GLY A 330 -8.12 -25.25 12.78
CA GLY A 330 -8.86 -25.46 11.53
C GLY A 330 -8.24 -26.49 10.58
N VAL A 331 -6.94 -26.73 10.69
CA VAL A 331 -6.20 -27.67 9.81
C VAL A 331 -6.24 -29.13 10.34
N ARG A 332 -6.57 -29.37 11.60
CA ARG A 332 -6.44 -30.70 12.24
C ARG A 332 -7.02 -31.87 11.45
N ASP A 333 -8.22 -31.69 10.88
CA ASP A 333 -8.93 -32.73 10.14
C ASP A 333 -8.98 -32.50 8.64
N ARG A 334 -8.32 -31.44 8.14
CA ARG A 334 -8.44 -30.94 6.74
C ARG A 334 -7.11 -30.72 6.03
N GLY A 335 -6.01 -31.01 6.74
CA GLY A 335 -4.67 -30.81 6.22
C GLY A 335 -3.62 -31.24 7.24
N ARG A 336 -2.43 -30.72 7.08
CA ARG A 336 -1.34 -30.97 8.04
C ARG A 336 -0.49 -29.72 8.24
N ILE A 337 0.11 -29.62 9.42
CA ILE A 337 1.13 -28.60 9.72
C ILE A 337 2.45 -29.09 9.12
N LEU A 338 2.99 -28.37 8.15
CA LEU A 338 4.30 -28.62 7.56
C LEU A 338 5.41 -28.05 8.42
N ARG A 339 5.17 -26.85 8.96
CA ARG A 339 6.03 -26.15 9.90
C ARG A 339 5.19 -25.41 10.93
N ASP A 340 5.39 -25.71 12.20
CA ASP A 340 4.65 -25.00 13.24
C ASP A 340 5.31 -23.64 13.59
N SER A 341 4.49 -22.69 13.99
CA SER A 341 4.93 -21.39 14.46
C SER A 341 5.37 -21.48 15.94
N GLY A 342 6.45 -20.81 16.26
CA GLY A 342 6.93 -20.67 17.62
C GLY A 342 7.64 -19.32 17.82
N PRO A 343 7.85 -18.90 19.07
CA PRO A 343 8.62 -17.71 19.35
C PRO A 343 10.10 -17.93 18.96
N TYR A 344 10.77 -16.84 18.63
CA TYR A 344 12.23 -16.79 18.58
C TYR A 344 12.75 -15.66 19.47
N GLU A 345 13.94 -15.81 20.02
CA GLU A 345 14.57 -14.77 20.83
C GLU A 345 15.12 -13.67 19.90
N HIS A 346 14.55 -12.45 20.04
CA HIS A 346 15.05 -11.31 19.27
C HIS A 346 16.34 -10.80 19.91
N PRO A 347 17.47 -10.72 19.17
CA PRO A 347 18.80 -10.45 19.75
C PRO A 347 18.91 -9.10 20.44
N ASP A 348 18.18 -8.09 19.95
CA ASP A 348 18.25 -6.73 20.49
C ASP A 348 17.04 -6.37 21.38
N TYR A 349 15.95 -7.14 21.32
CA TYR A 349 14.70 -6.89 22.04
C TYR A 349 14.13 -8.17 22.63
N PRO A 350 14.65 -8.66 23.78
CA PRO A 350 14.22 -9.94 24.36
C PRO A 350 12.71 -10.02 24.69
N GLU A 351 12.08 -8.87 24.98
CA GLU A 351 10.65 -8.78 25.29
C GLU A 351 9.76 -8.62 24.03
N ALA A 352 10.35 -8.69 22.83
CA ALA A 352 9.60 -8.55 21.59
C ALA A 352 8.61 -9.72 21.40
N ARG A 353 7.41 -9.39 20.91
CA ARG A 353 6.43 -10.42 20.49
C ARG A 353 6.88 -11.00 19.16
N THR A 354 7.41 -12.21 19.16
CA THR A 354 7.93 -12.86 17.96
C THR A 354 7.13 -14.11 17.63
N ALA A 355 6.97 -14.37 16.35
CA ALA A 355 6.48 -15.66 15.85
C ALA A 355 7.17 -15.99 14.52
N THR A 356 7.56 -17.24 14.38
CA THR A 356 8.06 -17.78 13.12
C THR A 356 6.88 -18.19 12.22
N PRO A 357 7.07 -18.33 10.89
CA PRO A 357 6.00 -18.73 9.98
C PRO A 357 5.33 -20.05 10.38
N LEU A 358 4.00 -20.05 10.48
CA LEU A 358 3.16 -21.24 10.41
C LEU A 358 2.95 -21.58 8.95
N ILE A 359 3.35 -22.77 8.52
CA ILE A 359 3.13 -23.24 7.16
C ILE A 359 2.26 -24.51 7.23
N VAL A 360 1.11 -24.48 6.59
CA VAL A 360 0.17 -25.59 6.60
C VAL A 360 -0.11 -26.07 5.18
N GLN A 361 -0.31 -27.36 5.02
CA GLN A 361 -0.81 -27.95 3.79
C GLN A 361 -2.32 -28.13 3.88
N VAL A 362 -3.02 -27.74 2.84
CA VAL A 362 -4.45 -27.97 2.65
C VAL A 362 -4.75 -28.34 1.19
N ASP A 363 -5.95 -28.83 0.94
CA ASP A 363 -6.47 -29.02 -0.41
C ASP A 363 -7.29 -27.81 -0.86
N THR A 364 -7.58 -27.72 -2.16
CA THR A 364 -8.34 -26.59 -2.75
C THR A 364 -9.76 -26.43 -2.22
N ASP A 365 -10.34 -27.45 -1.60
CA ASP A 365 -11.65 -27.42 -0.96
C ASP A 365 -11.66 -26.72 0.42
N ALA A 366 -10.48 -26.40 0.97
CA ALA A 366 -10.32 -25.69 2.23
C ALA A 366 -10.32 -24.15 2.07
N GLY A 367 -10.98 -23.62 1.05
CA GLY A 367 -11.01 -22.19 0.73
C GLY A 367 -11.47 -21.27 1.87
N ASP A 368 -12.26 -21.76 2.81
CA ASP A 368 -12.63 -21.03 4.02
C ASP A 368 -11.47 -20.81 5.01
N LEU A 369 -10.35 -21.55 4.86
CA LEU A 369 -9.14 -21.35 5.66
C LEU A 369 -8.17 -20.36 4.99
N PHE A 370 -7.98 -20.44 3.67
CA PHE A 370 -6.96 -19.66 2.95
C PHE A 370 -7.53 -18.54 2.07
N GLY A 371 -8.85 -18.47 1.89
CA GLY A 371 -9.50 -17.51 1.01
C GLY A 371 -9.57 -16.08 1.56
N GLU A 372 -9.25 -15.88 2.84
CA GLU A 372 -9.16 -14.54 3.45
C GLU A 372 -7.71 -14.17 3.73
N GLU A 373 -7.43 -12.86 3.82
CA GLU A 373 -6.11 -12.39 4.24
C GLU A 373 -5.82 -12.73 5.70
N HIS A 374 -4.68 -13.35 5.94
CA HIS A 374 -4.08 -13.57 7.27
C HIS A 374 -2.86 -12.68 7.45
N PHE A 375 -3.06 -11.45 7.89
CA PHE A 375 -1.98 -10.48 8.06
C PHE A 375 -1.06 -10.89 9.22
N GLY A 376 0.01 -11.64 8.88
CA GLY A 376 0.95 -12.23 9.83
C GLY A 376 1.61 -13.50 9.29
N PRO A 377 2.45 -14.18 10.09
CA PRO A 377 3.25 -15.31 9.66
C PRO A 377 2.41 -16.60 9.51
N ILE A 378 1.45 -16.59 8.61
CA ILE A 378 0.56 -17.70 8.28
C ILE A 378 0.58 -17.91 6.78
N SER A 379 0.87 -19.14 6.32
CA SER A 379 0.95 -19.46 4.90
C SER A 379 0.43 -20.85 4.60
N PHE A 380 -0.11 -21.03 3.40
CA PHE A 380 -0.73 -22.25 2.94
C PHE A 380 0.04 -22.80 1.72
N VAL A 381 0.41 -24.08 1.76
CA VAL A 381 0.82 -24.84 0.58
C VAL A 381 -0.39 -25.66 0.15
N ILE A 382 -0.99 -25.26 -0.96
CA ILE A 382 -2.30 -25.76 -1.41
C ILE A 382 -2.08 -26.80 -2.50
N ALA A 383 -2.55 -28.03 -2.26
CA ALA A 383 -2.46 -29.11 -3.21
C ALA A 383 -3.56 -28.98 -4.27
N SER A 384 -3.21 -28.55 -5.48
CA SER A 384 -4.12 -28.45 -6.63
C SER A 384 -4.08 -29.73 -7.47
N ASP A 385 -5.15 -30.01 -8.21
CA ASP A 385 -5.20 -31.17 -9.09
C ASP A 385 -4.21 -31.02 -10.28
N ASP A 386 -4.16 -29.81 -10.84
CA ASP A 386 -3.24 -29.43 -11.90
C ASP A 386 -2.93 -27.91 -11.86
N PRO A 387 -1.96 -27.42 -12.66
CA PRO A 387 -1.60 -26.00 -12.68
C PRO A 387 -2.70 -25.07 -13.21
N ASP A 388 -3.51 -25.51 -14.17
CA ASP A 388 -4.61 -24.69 -14.70
C ASP A 388 -5.72 -24.52 -13.66
N GLY A 389 -6.05 -25.56 -12.89
CA GLY A 389 -6.96 -25.49 -11.73
C GLY A 389 -6.44 -24.57 -10.64
N ALA A 390 -5.13 -24.63 -10.36
CA ALA A 390 -4.46 -23.72 -9.44
C ALA A 390 -4.59 -22.24 -9.87
N LEU A 391 -4.36 -21.96 -11.14
CA LEU A 391 -4.47 -20.62 -11.71
C LEU A 391 -5.89 -20.08 -11.62
N VAL A 392 -6.89 -20.92 -11.93
CA VAL A 392 -8.31 -20.56 -11.79
C VAL A 392 -8.67 -20.24 -10.34
N GLN A 393 -8.25 -21.08 -9.37
CA GLN A 393 -8.51 -20.84 -7.97
C GLN A 393 -7.84 -19.56 -7.49
N ALA A 394 -6.55 -19.37 -7.74
CA ALA A 394 -5.81 -18.21 -7.33
C ALA A 394 -6.40 -16.89 -7.88
N THR A 395 -6.81 -16.87 -9.15
CA THR A 395 -7.42 -15.69 -9.76
C THR A 395 -8.85 -15.44 -9.28
N ASN A 396 -9.60 -16.48 -8.90
CA ASN A 396 -10.90 -16.33 -8.25
C ASN A 396 -10.75 -15.74 -6.84
N ASP A 397 -9.74 -16.15 -6.08
CA ASP A 397 -9.43 -15.57 -4.78
C ASP A 397 -9.06 -14.08 -4.92
N VAL A 398 -8.29 -13.70 -5.94
CA VAL A 398 -8.01 -12.29 -6.25
C VAL A 398 -9.30 -11.51 -6.54
N ARG A 399 -10.22 -12.06 -7.33
CA ARG A 399 -11.49 -11.37 -7.63
C ARG A 399 -12.39 -11.23 -6.41
N ALA A 400 -12.38 -12.22 -5.52
CA ALA A 400 -13.22 -12.25 -4.32
C ALA A 400 -12.66 -11.40 -3.17
N HIS A 401 -11.36 -11.43 -2.96
CA HIS A 401 -10.70 -10.91 -1.76
C HIS A 401 -9.59 -9.89 -2.05
N GLY A 402 -9.19 -9.72 -3.31
CA GLY A 402 -8.10 -8.85 -3.73
C GLY A 402 -6.72 -9.48 -3.53
N ALA A 403 -5.75 -8.97 -4.26
CA ALA A 403 -4.32 -9.22 -4.07
C ALA A 403 -3.51 -8.07 -4.67
N ILE A 404 -2.46 -7.64 -4.00
CA ILE A 404 -1.55 -6.61 -4.54
C ILE A 404 -0.55 -7.25 -5.50
N THR A 405 -0.09 -8.47 -5.20
CA THR A 405 0.89 -9.16 -6.02
C THR A 405 0.57 -10.63 -6.17
N SER A 406 1.01 -11.19 -7.31
CA SER A 406 0.94 -12.61 -7.60
C SER A 406 2.22 -13.06 -8.29
N HIS A 407 2.56 -14.33 -8.13
CA HIS A 407 3.78 -14.90 -8.73
C HIS A 407 3.44 -16.20 -9.43
N VAL A 408 4.09 -16.44 -10.56
CA VAL A 408 3.98 -17.70 -11.29
C VAL A 408 5.37 -18.19 -11.66
N TYR A 409 5.62 -19.47 -11.40
CA TYR A 409 6.81 -20.17 -11.83
C TYR A 409 6.45 -21.23 -12.85
N SER A 410 7.03 -21.13 -14.05
CA SER A 410 6.81 -22.08 -15.15
C SER A 410 7.91 -21.97 -16.19
N THR A 411 8.29 -23.09 -16.78
CA THR A 411 9.15 -23.17 -17.97
C THR A 411 8.32 -23.28 -19.26
N ASN A 412 6.97 -23.22 -19.16
CA ASN A 412 6.04 -23.34 -20.27
C ASN A 412 5.50 -21.96 -20.67
N ASP A 413 6.00 -21.38 -21.76
CA ASP A 413 5.60 -20.08 -22.26
C ASP A 413 4.09 -19.95 -22.49
N ALA A 414 3.43 -21.04 -22.92
CA ALA A 414 1.98 -21.00 -23.14
C ALA A 414 1.20 -20.94 -21.81
N PHE A 415 1.72 -21.55 -20.74
CA PHE A 415 1.14 -21.39 -19.41
C PHE A 415 1.38 -19.99 -18.86
N LEU A 416 2.59 -19.43 -19.01
CA LEU A 416 2.91 -18.07 -18.58
C LEU A 416 1.99 -17.04 -19.26
N ALA A 417 1.74 -17.17 -20.57
CA ALA A 417 0.83 -16.27 -21.28
C ALA A 417 -0.61 -16.36 -20.75
N ARG A 418 -1.12 -17.57 -20.44
CA ARG A 418 -2.45 -17.73 -19.84
C ARG A 418 -2.51 -17.17 -18.42
N ALA A 419 -1.45 -17.32 -17.65
CA ALA A 419 -1.36 -16.78 -16.30
C ALA A 419 -1.38 -15.23 -16.32
N GLU A 420 -0.64 -14.63 -17.25
CA GLU A 420 -0.63 -13.18 -17.45
C GLU A 420 -2.03 -12.66 -17.75
N ASP A 421 -2.73 -13.22 -18.73
CA ASP A 421 -4.10 -12.85 -19.07
C ASP A 421 -5.05 -13.00 -17.86
N ALA A 422 -4.97 -14.15 -17.15
CA ALA A 422 -5.88 -14.44 -16.05
C ALA A 422 -5.72 -13.52 -14.83
N TYR A 423 -4.47 -13.18 -14.45
CA TYR A 423 -4.20 -12.26 -13.35
C TYR A 423 -4.49 -10.80 -13.72
N HIS A 424 -4.19 -10.39 -14.95
CA HIS A 424 -4.56 -9.06 -15.43
C HIS A 424 -6.08 -8.88 -15.46
N ASP A 425 -6.84 -9.87 -15.94
CA ASP A 425 -8.30 -9.87 -15.88
C ASP A 425 -8.84 -9.87 -14.44
N ALA A 426 -8.10 -10.42 -13.49
CA ALA A 426 -8.45 -10.38 -12.06
C ALA A 426 -8.03 -9.07 -11.40
N GLY A 427 -7.23 -8.23 -12.06
CA GLY A 427 -6.78 -6.93 -11.55
C GLY A 427 -5.62 -7.01 -10.55
N ALA A 428 -4.76 -8.03 -10.64
CA ALA A 428 -3.56 -8.14 -9.81
C ALA A 428 -2.28 -8.04 -10.65
N SER A 429 -1.25 -7.41 -10.07
CA SER A 429 0.09 -7.41 -10.66
C SER A 429 0.72 -8.79 -10.60
N LEU A 430 1.43 -9.18 -11.65
CA LEU A 430 2.02 -10.50 -11.78
C LEU A 430 3.53 -10.45 -12.00
N SER A 431 4.26 -11.29 -11.28
CA SER A 431 5.69 -11.54 -11.49
C SER A 431 5.90 -12.96 -12.00
N LEU A 432 6.69 -13.11 -13.07
CA LEU A 432 6.98 -14.41 -13.70
C LEU A 432 8.41 -14.82 -13.41
N ASN A 433 8.60 -16.06 -12.90
CA ASN A 433 9.90 -16.70 -12.67
C ASN A 433 10.90 -15.84 -11.86
N LEU A 434 10.41 -15.04 -10.93
CA LEU A 434 11.24 -14.09 -10.20
C LEU A 434 12.02 -14.78 -9.10
N THR A 435 13.34 -14.89 -9.28
CA THR A 435 14.29 -15.41 -8.30
C THR A 435 15.46 -14.45 -8.08
N GLY A 436 16.30 -14.71 -7.09
CA GLY A 436 17.50 -13.92 -6.83
C GLY A 436 17.28 -12.55 -6.16
N MET A 437 16.04 -12.21 -5.82
CA MET A 437 15.68 -10.99 -5.11
C MET A 437 14.48 -11.22 -4.18
N PRO A 438 14.25 -10.34 -3.19
CA PRO A 438 13.04 -10.38 -2.39
C PRO A 438 11.80 -10.10 -3.24
N ILE A 439 10.95 -11.10 -3.47
CA ILE A 439 9.79 -10.99 -4.38
C ILE A 439 8.73 -10.01 -3.90
N ASN A 440 8.59 -9.80 -2.59
CA ASN A 440 7.68 -8.77 -2.05
C ASN A 440 8.03 -7.36 -2.55
N PHE A 441 9.29 -7.12 -2.87
CA PHE A 441 9.74 -5.82 -3.33
C PHE A 441 9.42 -5.57 -4.81
N ALA A 442 9.23 -6.60 -5.61
CA ALA A 442 8.84 -6.43 -7.01
C ALA A 442 7.53 -5.66 -7.14
N ALA A 443 6.58 -5.89 -6.22
CA ALA A 443 5.31 -5.16 -6.19
C ALA A 443 5.37 -3.86 -5.37
N ALA A 444 6.43 -3.65 -4.58
CA ALA A 444 6.49 -2.56 -3.63
C ALA A 444 7.33 -1.37 -4.12
N TYR A 445 8.32 -1.55 -4.97
CA TYR A 445 9.29 -0.50 -5.23
C TYR A 445 9.02 0.43 -6.39
N SER A 446 8.22 0.02 -7.29
CA SER A 446 7.83 0.86 -8.42
C SER A 446 6.50 0.33 -8.87
N ASP A 447 5.59 1.03 -9.15
CA ASP A 447 4.39 0.61 -9.81
C ASP A 447 3.11 0.93 -9.08
N PHE A 448 2.07 0.89 -9.84
CA PHE A 448 0.73 1.04 -9.40
C PHE A 448 0.29 -0.15 -8.54
N HIS A 449 -0.23 0.13 -7.36
CA HIS A 449 -0.78 -0.87 -6.44
C HIS A 449 -2.26 -1.13 -6.75
N VAL A 450 -2.51 -2.02 -7.69
CA VAL A 450 -3.87 -2.50 -7.97
C VAL A 450 -4.19 -3.68 -7.08
N THR A 451 -5.36 -3.74 -6.48
CA THR A 451 -5.71 -4.74 -5.46
C THR A 451 -6.70 -5.82 -5.94
N GLY A 452 -7.11 -5.82 -7.18
CA GLY A 452 -8.12 -6.76 -7.70
C GLY A 452 -9.52 -6.58 -7.11
N LEU A 453 -9.63 -6.45 -5.79
CA LEU A 453 -10.90 -6.21 -5.10
C LEU A 453 -11.48 -4.83 -5.42
N ASN A 454 -10.61 -3.82 -5.46
CA ASN A 454 -10.96 -2.47 -5.86
C ASN A 454 -10.49 -2.23 -7.28
N PRO A 455 -11.39 -1.98 -8.23
CA PRO A 455 -11.00 -1.56 -9.56
C PRO A 455 -10.05 -0.38 -9.52
N ALA A 456 -9.26 -0.24 -10.57
CA ALA A 456 -8.27 0.82 -10.73
C ALA A 456 -8.76 2.18 -10.21
N GLY A 457 -7.94 2.88 -9.48
CA GLY A 457 -8.22 4.19 -8.91
C GLY A 457 -8.66 4.19 -7.44
N ASN A 458 -8.89 3.05 -6.83
CA ASN A 458 -9.25 3.00 -5.41
C ASN A 458 -8.08 2.72 -4.47
N ALA A 459 -7.00 2.10 -4.95
CA ALA A 459 -5.81 1.91 -4.15
C ALA A 459 -4.82 3.07 -4.27
N CYS A 460 -3.88 3.17 -3.34
CA CYS A 460 -2.83 4.17 -3.36
C CYS A 460 -1.93 4.00 -4.59
N LEU A 461 -1.88 5.00 -5.47
CA LEU A 461 -1.18 4.94 -6.76
C LEU A 461 -1.57 3.71 -7.60
N ALA A 462 -2.85 3.36 -7.62
CA ALA A 462 -3.35 2.30 -8.49
C ALA A 462 -3.24 2.68 -9.98
N ASP A 463 -3.52 3.95 -10.29
CA ASP A 463 -3.36 4.55 -11.59
C ASP A 463 -3.29 6.09 -11.48
N LEU A 464 -3.33 6.78 -12.62
CA LEU A 464 -3.29 8.25 -12.65
C LEU A 464 -4.50 8.92 -11.99
N ASP A 465 -5.62 8.23 -11.83
CA ASP A 465 -6.80 8.76 -11.14
C ASP A 465 -6.53 9.04 -9.66
N PHE A 466 -5.54 8.37 -9.06
CA PHE A 466 -5.06 8.68 -7.72
C PHE A 466 -4.69 10.16 -7.56
N VAL A 467 -4.12 10.78 -8.59
CA VAL A 467 -3.76 12.20 -8.58
C VAL A 467 -4.76 13.07 -9.30
N THR A 468 -5.30 12.65 -10.46
CA THR A 468 -6.16 13.47 -11.31
C THR A 468 -7.53 13.75 -10.69
N ARG A 469 -8.06 12.85 -9.87
CA ARG A 469 -9.33 13.04 -9.16
C ARG A 469 -9.26 14.03 -7.99
N ARG A 470 -8.06 14.38 -7.49
CA ARG A 470 -7.87 15.32 -6.34
C ARG A 470 -8.09 16.77 -6.72
N PHE A 471 -8.19 17.09 -8.00
CA PHE A 471 -8.55 18.42 -8.49
C PHE A 471 -9.56 18.34 -9.62
N ARG A 472 -10.02 19.49 -10.07
CA ARG A 472 -10.89 19.67 -11.23
C ARG A 472 -10.52 20.92 -11.99
N TRP A 473 -10.86 20.97 -13.26
CA TRP A 473 -10.71 22.17 -14.06
C TRP A 473 -11.98 22.98 -13.96
N VAL A 474 -11.81 24.27 -13.80
CA VAL A 474 -12.91 25.25 -13.96
C VAL A 474 -12.46 26.29 -14.98
N GLN A 475 -13.40 26.83 -15.71
CA GLN A 475 -13.10 27.81 -16.76
C GLN A 475 -13.86 29.10 -16.56
N THR A 476 -13.20 30.21 -16.91
CA THR A 476 -13.81 31.52 -17.10
C THR A 476 -13.79 31.82 -18.61
N ARG A 477 -14.84 32.44 -19.12
CA ARG A 477 -15.00 32.81 -20.52
C ARG A 477 -15.39 34.27 -20.62
N TRP A 478 -14.86 34.97 -21.62
CA TRP A 478 -15.26 36.33 -21.94
C TRP A 478 -15.19 36.56 -23.46
N PRO A 479 -15.99 37.50 -23.99
CA PRO A 479 -15.89 37.85 -25.41
C PRO A 479 -14.51 38.40 -25.74
N ARG A 480 -13.90 37.94 -26.82
CA ARG A 480 -12.71 38.60 -27.36
C ARG A 480 -13.19 39.87 -28.09
N ALA A 481 -12.57 41.00 -27.75
CA ALA A 481 -12.83 42.22 -28.53
C ALA A 481 -12.54 41.94 -30.01
N SER A 482 -13.47 42.27 -30.89
CA SER A 482 -13.18 42.30 -32.32
C SER A 482 -12.06 43.30 -32.53
N ASP A 483 -10.95 42.85 -33.14
CA ASP A 483 -9.96 43.79 -33.68
C ASP A 483 -10.79 44.78 -34.49
N ALA A 484 -10.84 46.02 -34.04
CA ALA A 484 -11.52 47.06 -34.79
C ALA A 484 -10.80 47.16 -36.16
N ALA A 485 -11.52 46.90 -37.23
CA ALA A 485 -11.04 47.01 -38.59
C ALA A 485 -10.67 48.41 -38.95
#